data_1a51c527be7f5104af85631aeeb809dc
#
_entry.id   1a51c527be7f5104af85631aeeb809dc
#
_cell.length_a   1.000
_cell.length_b   1.000
_cell.length_c   1.000
_cell.angle_alpha   90.00
_cell.angle_beta   90.00
_cell.angle_gamma   90.00
#
_symmetry.space_group_name_H-M   'P 1'
#
loop_
_entity.id
_entity.type
_entity.pdbx_description
1 polymer ?
#
loop_
_entity_poly.entity_id
_entity_poly.type
_entity_poly.pdbx_seq_one_letter_code
_entity_poly.pdbx_strand_id
1 'polypeptide(L)'
;MAPPQDARFAEPADAVPGILAEHFPEETGETAPIEHPAEHPARHSAEHSDEDAPASATAMGPWRRLRRSVSREELSTLERLRDGQAELRDRLAGWVVTISITVVAFLIRVVNLGYPNKLVFDETYYPKDGWTLWKFGYEKDWPSTANDSITAGNVNVFKDSAEFIVHPPVGKWLIGFGEQLFGMNSFGWRFMPLVFGTLLVFITIRMARRLSRSTMVGAIAGILLTLDGLAFTMSRIGLLDGFQAFFIVAAVSCVVADRDWYRHRLADRLETLGVPDFGGRFGPMIWLRPWRLAAGVLFGLAIGTKWNSLFVLAAMGVLSVLWDVGARRLAGADWHSWFALIADGIPAFIRLVVVSALVYVVTWSGWLFTTGGYDRNWGEQNPDSPWTVHLGPMWASFLKYHQEIYNFHTGDYINTLKPHPYAAPPIGWLVMARPIGIDAVNGIKPGVDGCPATGDDTCIRVISGMGTPVLWWMAALALIVAFIWWLGGRDWRFGLPIIAAMSTYLPWFAPGGRSLFFFYAILIIPFTVTLLAMVFGLIIGPAEGPN
;
A
#
# COMPACT_ATOMS: atom_id res chain seq x y z
N MET A 1 14.73 -33.28 10.99
CA MET A 1 15.43 -33.47 9.72
C MET A 1 15.86 -32.09 9.23
N ALA A 2 17.12 -31.89 8.92
CA ALA A 2 17.62 -30.65 8.36
C ALA A 2 16.99 -30.43 6.98
N PRO A 3 16.70 -29.20 6.56
CA PRO A 3 16.24 -28.94 5.21
C PRO A 3 17.30 -29.40 4.20
N PRO A 4 16.92 -29.80 2.98
CA PRO A 4 17.88 -30.27 1.99
C PRO A 4 18.93 -29.19 1.73
N GLN A 5 20.19 -29.55 1.82
CA GLN A 5 21.36 -28.65 1.70
C GLN A 5 21.56 -28.08 0.28
N ASP A 6 20.71 -28.41 -0.68
CA ASP A 6 20.88 -28.06 -2.09
C ASP A 6 19.92 -26.98 -2.61
N ALA A 7 19.17 -26.29 -1.74
CA ALA A 7 18.55 -25.01 -2.14
C ALA A 7 19.65 -23.92 -2.22
N ARG A 8 20.56 -24.06 -3.18
CA ARG A 8 21.45 -22.98 -3.61
C ARG A 8 20.57 -21.94 -4.28
N PHE A 9 20.17 -20.95 -3.50
CA PHE A 9 19.82 -19.67 -4.11
C PHE A 9 21.09 -19.24 -4.84
N ALA A 10 21.03 -19.20 -6.17
CA ALA A 10 22.07 -18.62 -6.99
C ALA A 10 22.35 -17.23 -6.40
N GLU A 11 23.59 -17.01 -5.98
CA GLU A 11 24.05 -15.65 -5.72
C GLU A 11 23.67 -14.81 -6.93
N PRO A 12 23.09 -13.61 -6.74
CA PRO A 12 22.89 -12.71 -7.86
C PRO A 12 24.25 -12.52 -8.51
N ALA A 13 24.31 -12.84 -9.80
CA ALA A 13 25.51 -12.72 -10.59
C ALA A 13 26.12 -11.33 -10.34
N ASP A 14 27.39 -11.33 -9.93
CA ASP A 14 28.28 -10.20 -9.79
C ASP A 14 27.72 -8.98 -9.03
N ALA A 15 27.80 -9.07 -7.70
CA ALA A 15 27.83 -7.87 -6.88
C ALA A 15 29.05 -7.04 -7.30
N VAL A 16 28.79 -5.87 -7.87
CA VAL A 16 29.81 -4.89 -8.21
C VAL A 16 30.67 -4.62 -6.99
N PRO A 17 32.01 -4.90 -7.02
CA PRO A 17 32.88 -4.54 -5.91
C PRO A 17 33.04 -3.03 -5.86
N GLY A 18 32.71 -2.45 -4.75
CA GLY A 18 33.25 -1.22 -4.18
C GLY A 18 33.41 -0.02 -5.09
N ILE A 19 32.44 0.88 -5.08
CA ILE A 19 32.68 2.32 -5.27
C ILE A 19 31.75 3.05 -4.29
N LEU A 20 32.36 3.80 -3.40
CA LEU A 20 31.96 4.86 -2.50
C LEU A 20 32.32 4.58 -1.02
N ALA A 21 33.63 4.61 -0.78
CA ALA A 21 34.20 4.99 0.51
C ALA A 21 35.35 5.94 0.19
N GLU A 22 35.06 7.20 -0.13
CA GLU A 22 36.04 8.27 -0.08
C GLU A 22 35.45 9.48 0.66
N HIS A 23 36.07 9.71 1.78
CA HIS A 23 36.39 10.94 2.50
C HIS A 23 35.49 12.17 2.30
N PHE A 24 34.78 12.49 3.37
CA PHE A 24 34.49 13.87 3.74
C PHE A 24 35.45 14.32 4.85
N PRO A 25 36.16 15.44 4.72
CA PRO A 25 36.97 15.98 5.79
C PRO A 25 36.10 16.57 6.90
N GLU A 26 36.50 16.32 8.14
CA GLU A 26 36.04 17.01 9.33
C GLU A 26 36.46 18.47 9.28
N GLU A 27 35.55 19.41 9.27
CA GLU A 27 35.80 20.79 9.64
C GLU A 27 35.36 21.04 11.09
N THR A 28 36.36 21.20 11.93
CA THR A 28 36.28 21.81 13.27
C THR A 28 36.19 23.34 13.11
N GLY A 29 35.12 23.92 13.62
CA GLY A 29 34.95 25.40 13.59
C GLY A 29 34.24 25.90 14.85
N GLU A 30 35.03 26.55 15.66
CA GLU A 30 34.82 27.24 16.91
C GLU A 30 33.51 28.02 17.08
N THR A 31 33.04 27.97 18.30
CA THR A 31 32.00 28.83 18.88
C THR A 31 32.51 30.21 19.23
N ALA A 32 31.76 31.27 18.91
CA ALA A 32 31.84 32.55 19.59
C ALA A 32 30.44 33.13 19.86
N PRO A 33 30.20 33.74 21.00
CA PRO A 33 28.87 34.13 21.50
C PRO A 33 28.50 35.55 21.08
N ILE A 34 27.21 35.80 20.82
CA ILE A 34 26.70 37.16 20.68
C ILE A 34 25.68 37.47 21.76
N GLU A 35 25.97 38.55 22.44
CA GLU A 35 25.29 39.14 23.59
C GLU A 35 23.88 39.65 23.29
N HIS A 36 23.02 39.59 24.33
CA HIS A 36 21.78 40.35 24.43
C HIS A 36 22.05 41.82 24.79
N PRO A 37 21.16 42.74 24.48
CA PRO A 37 20.72 43.69 25.50
C PRO A 37 19.18 43.69 25.70
N ALA A 38 18.85 43.72 26.99
CA ALA A 38 17.54 44.05 27.51
C ALA A 38 17.38 45.59 27.53
N GLU A 39 16.13 46.02 27.46
CA GLU A 39 15.56 47.02 28.36
C GLU A 39 14.07 47.32 28.10
N HIS A 40 13.26 47.20 29.11
CA HIS A 40 11.97 47.85 29.37
C HIS A 40 12.21 49.26 29.97
N PRO A 41 11.22 50.15 30.24
CA PRO A 41 9.74 50.09 30.23
C PRO A 41 9.04 51.40 29.77
N ALA A 42 7.70 51.45 29.74
CA ALA A 42 6.88 52.45 30.44
C ALA A 42 5.38 52.38 30.13
N ARG A 43 4.62 52.44 31.21
CA ARG A 43 3.15 52.62 31.26
C ARG A 43 2.73 54.02 30.79
N HIS A 44 1.57 54.11 30.15
CA HIS A 44 0.61 55.20 30.47
C HIS A 44 -0.83 54.76 30.22
N SER A 45 -1.64 54.92 31.22
CA SER A 45 -3.09 54.84 31.28
C SER A 45 -3.74 56.11 30.70
N ALA A 46 -4.84 55.98 30.00
CA ALA A 46 -5.89 56.99 29.91
C ALA A 46 -7.25 56.36 29.54
N GLU A 47 -8.26 56.72 30.31
CA GLU A 47 -9.65 56.31 30.25
C GLU A 47 -10.47 57.08 29.18
N HIS A 48 -11.68 56.51 28.94
CA HIS A 48 -12.92 57.08 28.33
C HIS A 48 -12.95 57.14 26.81
N SER A 49 -13.98 56.66 26.16
CA SER A 49 -15.44 56.82 26.25
C SER A 49 -16.14 55.91 25.26
N ASP A 50 -17.36 55.48 25.57
CA ASP A 50 -18.32 54.77 24.75
C ASP A 50 -18.68 55.54 23.50
N GLU A 51 -18.70 54.85 22.33
CA GLU A 51 -19.62 55.12 21.24
C GLU A 51 -19.80 53.84 20.38
N ASP A 52 -21.04 53.42 20.24
CA ASP A 52 -21.50 52.33 19.44
C ASP A 52 -21.16 52.55 17.92
N ALA A 53 -20.23 51.74 17.41
CA ALA A 53 -20.05 51.56 15.99
C ALA A 53 -20.20 50.05 15.63
N PRO A 54 -20.93 49.69 14.54
CA PRO A 54 -21.13 48.28 14.21
C PRO A 54 -19.81 47.63 13.90
N ALA A 55 -19.54 46.54 14.61
CA ALA A 55 -18.30 45.75 14.52
C ALA A 55 -18.01 45.42 13.04
N SER A 56 -17.03 46.11 12.47
CA SER A 56 -16.41 45.76 11.22
C SER A 56 -16.01 44.28 11.26
N ALA A 57 -16.43 43.53 10.26
CA ALA A 57 -16.02 42.14 10.06
C ALA A 57 -14.47 42.07 9.94
N THR A 58 -13.78 42.05 11.08
CA THR A 58 -12.35 41.75 11.13
C THR A 58 -12.14 40.39 10.50
N ALA A 59 -11.33 40.38 9.44
CA ALA A 59 -10.95 39.21 8.67
C ALA A 59 -10.58 38.06 9.63
N MET A 60 -11.50 37.12 9.79
CA MET A 60 -11.23 35.91 10.56
C MET A 60 -10.14 35.14 9.82
N GLY A 61 -9.02 34.86 10.49
CA GLY A 61 -7.93 34.06 9.95
C GLY A 61 -8.42 32.72 9.39
N PRO A 62 -7.70 32.14 8.44
CA PRO A 62 -8.11 30.93 7.70
C PRO A 62 -8.52 29.76 8.60
N TRP A 63 -8.03 29.71 9.81
CA TRP A 63 -8.32 28.67 10.82
C TRP A 63 -9.73 28.75 11.43
N ARG A 64 -10.39 29.93 11.43
CA ARG A 64 -11.78 30.09 11.87
C ARG A 64 -12.79 29.83 10.78
N ARG A 65 -12.42 29.94 9.49
CA ARG A 65 -13.32 29.64 8.37
C ARG A 65 -13.60 28.15 8.21
N LEU A 66 -12.69 27.29 8.65
CA LEU A 66 -12.91 25.83 8.73
C LEU A 66 -13.98 25.42 9.78
N ARG A 67 -14.41 26.31 10.65
CA ARG A 67 -15.47 26.12 11.65
C ARG A 67 -16.85 26.65 11.27
N ARG A 68 -17.03 27.27 10.11
CA ARG A 68 -18.37 27.59 9.58
C ARG A 68 -18.96 26.46 8.73
N SER A 69 -18.74 25.21 9.12
CA SER A 69 -19.81 24.23 8.97
C SER A 69 -20.81 24.53 10.10
N VAL A 70 -22.09 24.66 9.77
CA VAL A 70 -23.22 24.60 10.69
C VAL A 70 -22.84 23.81 11.92
N SER A 71 -22.97 24.35 13.13
CA SER A 71 -22.52 23.66 14.32
C SER A 71 -23.10 22.25 14.28
N ARG A 72 -22.30 21.20 14.55
CA ARG A 72 -22.77 19.79 14.47
C ARG A 72 -24.01 19.55 15.35
N GLU A 73 -24.29 20.45 16.28
CA GLU A 73 -25.45 20.44 17.16
C GLU A 73 -26.73 20.88 16.45
N GLU A 74 -26.66 21.64 15.35
CA GLU A 74 -27.83 22.12 14.60
C GLU A 74 -28.30 21.13 13.52
N LEU A 75 -27.46 20.13 13.13
CA LEU A 75 -27.82 19.12 12.15
C LEU A 75 -28.66 18.01 12.80
N SER A 76 -29.76 17.61 12.15
CA SER A 76 -30.53 16.44 12.55
C SER A 76 -29.68 15.15 12.51
N THR A 77 -30.10 14.12 13.23
CA THR A 77 -29.43 12.81 13.21
C THR A 77 -29.34 12.23 11.79
N LEU A 78 -30.39 12.42 10.97
CA LEU A 78 -30.42 11.97 9.58
C LEU A 78 -29.37 12.69 8.72
N GLU A 79 -29.27 14.01 8.84
CA GLU A 79 -28.26 14.80 8.13
C GLU A 79 -26.85 14.41 8.54
N ARG A 80 -26.60 14.20 9.84
CA ARG A 80 -25.31 13.73 10.34
C ARG A 80 -24.93 12.33 9.83
N LEU A 81 -25.90 11.45 9.67
CA LEU A 81 -25.67 10.10 9.12
C LEU A 81 -25.43 10.15 7.60
N ARG A 82 -26.16 11.03 6.88
CA ARG A 82 -26.06 11.22 5.42
C ARG A 82 -25.00 12.23 5.00
N ASP A 83 -24.31 12.83 5.96
CA ASP A 83 -23.26 13.80 5.69
C ASP A 83 -22.32 13.30 4.58
N GLY A 84 -22.26 14.02 3.45
CA GLY A 84 -21.30 13.80 2.37
C GLY A 84 -21.83 13.35 1.02
N GLN A 85 -23.07 13.59 0.66
CA GLN A 85 -23.48 13.42 -0.74
C GLN A 85 -22.89 14.55 -1.60
N ALA A 86 -22.04 14.18 -2.59
CA ALA A 86 -21.54 15.10 -3.59
C ALA A 86 -22.64 15.40 -4.64
N GLU A 87 -22.70 16.62 -5.12
CA GLU A 87 -23.56 17.00 -6.24
C GLU A 87 -23.21 16.21 -7.51
N LEU A 88 -24.19 16.04 -8.41
CA LEU A 88 -24.02 15.30 -9.66
C LEU A 88 -22.87 15.86 -10.51
N ARG A 89 -22.79 17.19 -10.62
CA ARG A 89 -21.73 17.89 -11.38
C ARG A 89 -20.33 17.56 -10.83
N ASP A 90 -20.15 17.58 -9.51
CA ASP A 90 -18.88 17.21 -8.88
C ASP A 90 -18.56 15.71 -9.06
N ARG A 91 -19.58 14.84 -9.07
CA ARG A 91 -19.39 13.42 -9.37
C ARG A 91 -18.84 13.21 -10.78
N LEU A 92 -19.42 13.86 -11.78
CA LEU A 92 -18.98 13.76 -13.18
C LEU A 92 -17.56 14.33 -13.34
N ALA A 93 -17.31 15.53 -12.82
CA ALA A 93 -15.97 16.13 -12.82
C ALA A 93 -14.94 15.19 -12.16
N GLY A 94 -15.30 14.61 -11.02
CA GLY A 94 -14.46 13.65 -10.31
C GLY A 94 -14.13 12.38 -11.12
N TRP A 95 -15.06 11.89 -11.94
CA TRP A 95 -14.80 10.76 -12.84
C TRP A 95 -13.91 11.16 -14.03
N VAL A 96 -14.19 12.30 -14.67
CA VAL A 96 -13.38 12.81 -15.78
C VAL A 96 -11.93 12.97 -15.34
N VAL A 97 -11.70 13.67 -14.23
CA VAL A 97 -10.35 13.90 -13.67
C VAL A 97 -9.67 12.58 -13.33
N THR A 98 -10.39 11.65 -12.68
CA THR A 98 -9.82 10.32 -12.33
C THR A 98 -9.37 9.59 -13.58
N ILE A 99 -10.22 9.49 -14.61
CA ILE A 99 -9.92 8.77 -15.84
C ILE A 99 -8.75 9.44 -16.58
N SER A 100 -8.77 10.78 -16.70
CA SER A 100 -7.70 11.52 -17.40
C SER A 100 -6.33 11.29 -16.77
N ILE A 101 -6.22 11.40 -15.44
CA ILE A 101 -4.94 11.15 -14.75
C ILE A 101 -4.54 9.68 -14.88
N THR A 102 -5.48 8.75 -14.80
CA THR A 102 -5.20 7.30 -14.95
C THR A 102 -4.68 6.99 -16.35
N VAL A 103 -5.27 7.58 -17.40
CA VAL A 103 -4.80 7.43 -18.79
C VAL A 103 -3.38 7.99 -18.94
N VAL A 104 -3.11 9.17 -18.42
CA VAL A 104 -1.74 9.73 -18.42
C VAL A 104 -0.78 8.81 -17.68
N ALA A 105 -1.16 8.32 -16.51
CA ALA A 105 -0.34 7.36 -15.74
C ALA A 105 -0.02 6.10 -16.53
N PHE A 106 -0.99 5.56 -17.28
CA PHE A 106 -0.78 4.41 -18.18
C PHE A 106 0.19 4.76 -19.31
N LEU A 107 -0.08 5.86 -20.02
CA LEU A 107 0.70 6.25 -21.21
C LEU A 107 2.19 6.47 -20.88
N ILE A 108 2.51 7.16 -19.77
CA ILE A 108 3.92 7.37 -19.39
C ILE A 108 4.61 6.09 -18.95
N ARG A 109 3.87 5.10 -18.42
CA ARG A 109 4.42 3.84 -17.93
C ARG A 109 4.58 2.78 -19.01
N VAL A 110 3.80 2.82 -20.09
CA VAL A 110 3.88 1.84 -21.18
C VAL A 110 5.05 2.10 -22.14
N VAL A 111 5.52 3.34 -22.21
CA VAL A 111 6.64 3.71 -23.09
C VAL A 111 7.89 2.92 -22.72
N ASN A 112 8.47 2.20 -23.68
CA ASN A 112 9.65 1.35 -23.50
C ASN A 112 9.52 0.33 -22.35
N LEU A 113 8.33 -0.25 -22.14
CA LEU A 113 8.08 -1.19 -21.05
C LEU A 113 8.99 -2.43 -21.12
N GLY A 114 9.29 -2.91 -22.32
CA GLY A 114 10.19 -4.05 -22.56
C GLY A 114 11.67 -3.78 -22.31
N TYR A 115 12.06 -2.56 -21.95
CA TYR A 115 13.47 -2.22 -21.70
C TYR A 115 13.80 -2.26 -20.20
N PRO A 116 14.97 -2.83 -19.79
CA PRO A 116 15.91 -3.62 -20.61
C PRO A 116 15.33 -5.00 -20.97
N ASN A 117 15.76 -5.55 -22.15
CA ASN A 117 15.30 -6.85 -22.61
C ASN A 117 16.08 -7.97 -21.91
N LYS A 118 15.92 -8.08 -20.61
CA LYS A 118 16.48 -9.13 -19.74
C LYS A 118 15.67 -9.18 -18.43
N LEU A 119 15.82 -10.26 -17.70
CA LEU A 119 15.33 -10.38 -16.33
C LEU A 119 16.23 -9.54 -15.39
N VAL A 120 15.65 -8.64 -14.60
CA VAL A 120 16.38 -7.76 -13.69
C VAL A 120 15.88 -7.95 -12.26
N PHE A 121 16.77 -7.87 -11.30
CA PHE A 121 16.47 -8.00 -9.89
C PHE A 121 15.64 -9.28 -9.59
N ASP A 122 14.56 -9.20 -8.81
CA ASP A 122 13.69 -10.35 -8.50
C ASP A 122 12.84 -10.85 -9.69
N GLU A 123 12.91 -10.21 -10.87
CA GLU A 123 12.38 -10.81 -12.11
C GLU A 123 13.06 -12.17 -12.42
N THR A 124 14.23 -12.42 -11.81
CA THR A 124 14.87 -13.74 -11.93
C THR A 124 14.05 -14.88 -11.32
N TYR A 125 12.99 -14.58 -10.55
CA TYR A 125 12.11 -15.56 -9.90
C TYR A 125 10.69 -15.51 -10.48
N TYR A 126 9.96 -14.42 -10.26
CA TYR A 126 8.52 -14.35 -10.45
C TYR A 126 8.00 -14.55 -11.88
N PRO A 127 8.63 -14.07 -12.95
CA PRO A 127 8.26 -14.42 -14.31
C PRO A 127 8.39 -15.92 -14.59
N LYS A 128 9.47 -16.54 -14.14
CA LYS A 128 9.69 -17.98 -14.29
C LYS A 128 8.64 -18.80 -13.56
N ASP A 129 8.32 -18.40 -12.32
CA ASP A 129 7.25 -18.99 -11.52
C ASP A 129 5.90 -18.84 -12.22
N GLY A 130 5.58 -17.62 -12.69
CA GLY A 130 4.34 -17.32 -13.41
C GLY A 130 4.17 -18.18 -14.65
N TRP A 131 5.23 -18.34 -15.45
CA TRP A 131 5.23 -19.16 -16.65
C TRP A 131 4.91 -20.63 -16.39
N THR A 132 5.56 -21.24 -15.39
CA THR A 132 5.33 -22.66 -15.05
C THR A 132 4.02 -22.87 -14.30
N LEU A 133 3.61 -21.92 -13.46
CA LEU A 133 2.35 -21.95 -12.76
C LEU A 133 1.14 -21.99 -13.72
N TRP A 134 1.16 -21.20 -14.82
CA TRP A 134 0.12 -21.24 -15.85
C TRP A 134 0.12 -22.55 -16.66
N LYS A 135 1.29 -23.16 -16.84
CA LYS A 135 1.41 -24.40 -17.62
C LYS A 135 1.05 -25.65 -16.84
N PHE A 136 1.46 -25.71 -15.57
CA PHE A 136 1.41 -26.94 -14.77
C PHE A 136 0.53 -26.83 -13.53
N GLY A 137 0.10 -25.62 -13.14
CA GLY A 137 -0.61 -25.35 -11.90
C GLY A 137 0.30 -25.22 -10.67
N TYR A 138 1.62 -25.33 -10.85
CA TYR A 138 2.62 -25.17 -9.82
C TYR A 138 3.95 -24.70 -10.42
N GLU A 139 4.83 -24.16 -9.58
CA GLU A 139 6.12 -23.64 -9.95
C GLU A 139 7.14 -24.77 -10.11
N LYS A 140 8.00 -24.67 -11.14
CA LYS A 140 9.09 -25.60 -11.42
C LYS A 140 10.44 -24.94 -11.25
N ASP A 141 11.43 -25.73 -10.83
CA ASP A 141 12.84 -25.34 -10.77
C ASP A 141 13.40 -24.95 -12.14
N TRP A 142 14.38 -24.06 -12.13
CA TRP A 142 15.07 -23.62 -13.33
C TRP A 142 16.59 -23.83 -13.20
N PRO A 143 17.31 -24.08 -14.32
CA PRO A 143 18.76 -24.12 -14.30
C PRO A 143 19.35 -22.71 -14.09
N SER A 144 20.58 -22.61 -13.63
CA SER A 144 21.28 -21.34 -13.42
C SER A 144 21.42 -20.49 -14.71
N THR A 145 21.42 -21.14 -15.87
CA THR A 145 21.50 -20.50 -17.20
C THR A 145 20.14 -20.04 -17.75
N ALA A 146 19.05 -20.18 -16.97
CA ALA A 146 17.70 -19.91 -17.45
C ALA A 146 17.50 -18.46 -17.90
N ASN A 147 18.07 -17.49 -17.17
CA ASN A 147 17.91 -16.07 -17.51
C ASN A 147 18.46 -15.76 -18.93
N ASP A 148 19.64 -16.26 -19.26
CA ASP A 148 20.25 -16.06 -20.57
C ASP A 148 19.45 -16.79 -21.67
N SER A 149 19.00 -18.02 -21.38
CA SER A 149 18.17 -18.82 -22.28
C SER A 149 16.87 -18.13 -22.62
N ILE A 150 16.17 -17.58 -21.59
CA ILE A 150 14.91 -16.85 -21.77
C ILE A 150 15.16 -15.57 -22.58
N THR A 151 16.22 -14.83 -22.31
CA THR A 151 16.60 -13.62 -23.04
C THR A 151 16.91 -13.94 -24.52
N ALA A 152 17.47 -15.12 -24.79
CA ALA A 152 17.72 -15.62 -26.15
C ALA A 152 16.46 -16.24 -26.83
N GLY A 153 15.30 -16.23 -26.16
CA GLY A 153 14.04 -16.76 -26.68
C GLY A 153 13.75 -18.23 -26.35
N ASN A 154 14.62 -18.90 -25.59
CA ASN A 154 14.42 -20.29 -25.15
C ASN A 154 13.72 -20.32 -23.79
N VAL A 155 12.40 -20.29 -23.80
CA VAL A 155 11.56 -20.08 -22.60
C VAL A 155 11.10 -21.35 -21.88
N ASN A 156 11.43 -22.55 -22.38
CA ASN A 156 10.99 -23.82 -21.82
C ASN A 156 12.17 -24.67 -21.30
N VAL A 157 13.09 -24.04 -20.61
CA VAL A 157 14.30 -24.70 -20.05
C VAL A 157 14.18 -25.07 -18.57
N PHE A 158 12.96 -25.09 -18.04
CA PHE A 158 12.70 -25.49 -16.66
C PHE A 158 13.01 -26.98 -16.44
N LYS A 159 13.29 -27.35 -15.19
CA LYS A 159 13.51 -28.74 -14.74
C LYS A 159 12.18 -29.45 -14.49
N ASP A 160 12.22 -30.76 -14.27
CA ASP A 160 11.02 -31.53 -13.91
C ASP A 160 10.66 -31.41 -12.41
N SER A 161 11.60 -31.01 -11.54
CA SER A 161 11.37 -30.79 -10.12
C SER A 161 10.51 -29.57 -9.84
N ALA A 162 9.67 -29.64 -8.80
CA ALA A 162 8.91 -28.51 -8.29
C ALA A 162 9.80 -27.57 -7.48
N GLU A 163 9.57 -26.27 -7.64
CA GLU A 163 10.29 -25.23 -6.91
C GLU A 163 9.64 -24.95 -5.54
N PHE A 164 10.47 -24.77 -4.50
CA PHE A 164 10.01 -24.22 -3.22
C PHE A 164 9.83 -22.71 -3.34
N ILE A 165 8.60 -22.24 -3.17
CA ILE A 165 8.31 -20.81 -3.22
C ILE A 165 8.10 -20.23 -1.82
N VAL A 166 8.51 -18.98 -1.62
CA VAL A 166 8.42 -18.29 -0.32
C VAL A 166 7.27 -17.27 -0.26
N HIS A 167 6.63 -17.00 -1.37
CA HIS A 167 5.49 -16.08 -1.46
C HIS A 167 4.30 -16.74 -2.15
N PRO A 168 3.06 -16.47 -1.68
CA PRO A 168 1.83 -16.99 -2.28
C PRO A 168 1.66 -16.62 -3.76
N PRO A 169 0.78 -17.31 -4.51
CA PRO A 169 0.84 -17.34 -5.98
C PRO A 169 0.15 -16.18 -6.70
N VAL A 170 -0.63 -15.29 -6.06
CA VAL A 170 -1.46 -14.28 -6.77
C VAL A 170 -0.65 -13.41 -7.72
N GLY A 171 0.46 -12.83 -7.25
CA GLY A 171 1.27 -11.97 -8.12
C GLY A 171 1.90 -12.73 -9.28
N LYS A 172 2.27 -14.01 -9.06
CA LYS A 172 2.82 -14.90 -10.09
C LYS A 172 1.76 -15.27 -11.13
N TRP A 173 0.51 -15.58 -10.70
CA TRP A 173 -0.62 -15.75 -11.61
C TRP A 173 -0.82 -14.54 -12.51
N LEU A 174 -0.72 -13.32 -11.93
CA LEU A 174 -0.89 -12.09 -12.68
C LEU A 174 0.26 -11.84 -13.66
N ILE A 175 1.51 -12.01 -13.24
CA ILE A 175 2.67 -11.90 -14.14
C ILE A 175 2.56 -12.91 -15.27
N GLY A 176 2.32 -14.18 -14.95
CA GLY A 176 2.13 -15.25 -15.95
C GLY A 176 0.95 -14.98 -16.88
N PHE A 177 -0.12 -14.31 -16.43
CA PHE A 177 -1.20 -13.89 -17.31
C PHE A 177 -0.71 -12.91 -18.39
N GLY A 178 0.12 -11.94 -18.05
CA GLY A 178 0.76 -11.06 -19.02
C GLY A 178 1.64 -11.83 -20.01
N GLU A 179 2.36 -12.86 -19.54
CA GLU A 179 3.17 -13.74 -20.37
C GLU A 179 2.33 -14.62 -21.32
N GLN A 180 1.14 -15.07 -20.89
CA GLN A 180 0.22 -15.78 -21.79
C GLN A 180 -0.31 -14.88 -22.91
N LEU A 181 -0.50 -13.58 -22.66
CA LEU A 181 -1.00 -12.63 -23.65
C LEU A 181 0.08 -12.19 -24.65
N PHE A 182 1.31 -11.97 -24.19
CA PHE A 182 2.37 -11.32 -24.98
C PHE A 182 3.64 -12.17 -25.15
N GLY A 183 3.64 -13.39 -24.61
CA GLY A 183 4.79 -14.28 -24.55
C GLY A 183 5.70 -14.00 -23.35
N MET A 184 6.54 -15.00 -23.01
CA MET A 184 7.55 -14.88 -21.95
C MET A 184 8.73 -14.02 -22.44
N ASN A 185 8.54 -12.71 -22.42
CA ASN A 185 9.51 -11.68 -22.78
C ASN A 185 9.34 -10.46 -21.87
N SER A 186 10.27 -9.53 -21.92
CA SER A 186 10.31 -8.38 -21.00
C SER A 186 9.06 -7.50 -21.04
N PHE A 187 8.36 -7.42 -22.16
CA PHE A 187 7.06 -6.75 -22.22
C PHE A 187 5.97 -7.59 -21.54
N GLY A 188 5.94 -8.90 -21.82
CA GLY A 188 4.92 -9.81 -21.30
C GLY A 188 4.88 -9.85 -19.77
N TRP A 189 6.03 -10.12 -19.10
CA TRP A 189 6.04 -10.19 -17.64
C TRP A 189 5.91 -8.84 -16.93
N ARG A 190 6.13 -7.69 -17.62
CA ARG A 190 5.94 -6.33 -17.07
C ARG A 190 4.57 -5.74 -17.36
N PHE A 191 3.77 -6.37 -18.24
CA PHE A 191 2.48 -5.81 -18.64
C PHE A 191 1.47 -5.75 -17.47
N MET A 192 1.33 -6.81 -16.69
CA MET A 192 0.42 -6.77 -15.54
C MET A 192 0.90 -5.87 -14.40
N PRO A 193 2.18 -5.79 -14.03
CA PRO A 193 2.71 -4.71 -13.19
C PRO A 193 2.33 -3.30 -13.66
N LEU A 194 2.40 -3.03 -14.98
CA LEU A 194 1.95 -1.76 -15.57
C LEU A 194 0.46 -1.51 -15.30
N VAL A 195 -0.39 -2.50 -15.57
CA VAL A 195 -1.85 -2.38 -15.37
C VAL A 195 -2.16 -2.11 -13.90
N PHE A 196 -1.60 -2.89 -12.97
CA PHE A 196 -1.88 -2.76 -11.55
C PHE A 196 -1.26 -1.50 -10.94
N GLY A 197 -0.09 -1.07 -11.39
CA GLY A 197 0.49 0.21 -11.00
C GLY A 197 -0.36 1.41 -11.48
N THR A 198 -0.98 1.31 -12.65
CA THR A 198 -1.94 2.29 -13.15
C THR A 198 -3.24 2.27 -12.34
N LEU A 199 -3.76 1.08 -12.03
CA LEU A 199 -4.94 0.92 -11.18
C LEU A 199 -4.68 1.38 -9.73
N LEU A 200 -3.43 1.30 -9.25
CA LEU A 200 -3.05 1.87 -7.95
C LEU A 200 -3.22 3.40 -7.95
N VAL A 201 -2.83 4.09 -9.02
CA VAL A 201 -3.10 5.52 -9.17
C VAL A 201 -4.61 5.80 -9.18
N PHE A 202 -5.37 5.06 -9.99
CA PHE A 202 -6.83 5.18 -10.05
C PHE A 202 -7.49 5.07 -8.68
N ILE A 203 -7.19 3.98 -7.94
CA ILE A 203 -7.86 3.73 -6.65
C ILE A 203 -7.41 4.74 -5.57
N THR A 204 -6.16 5.24 -5.63
CA THR A 204 -5.66 6.29 -4.74
C THR A 204 -6.41 7.60 -4.95
N ILE A 205 -6.65 8.01 -6.20
CA ILE A 205 -7.50 9.18 -6.53
C ILE A 205 -8.89 9.02 -5.92
N ARG A 206 -9.50 7.85 -6.13
CA ARG A 206 -10.87 7.57 -5.64
C ARG A 206 -10.94 7.57 -4.13
N MET A 207 -9.95 7.00 -3.45
CA MET A 207 -9.84 6.99 -1.99
C MET A 207 -9.65 8.41 -1.44
N ALA A 208 -8.67 9.16 -1.96
CA ALA A 208 -8.38 10.53 -1.53
C ALA A 208 -9.59 11.44 -1.72
N ARG A 209 -10.26 11.35 -2.89
CA ARG A 209 -11.48 12.10 -3.18
C ARG A 209 -12.62 11.72 -2.23
N ARG A 210 -12.80 10.45 -1.90
CA ARG A 210 -13.84 10.00 -0.96
C ARG A 210 -13.58 10.52 0.45
N LEU A 211 -12.34 10.47 0.91
CA LEU A 211 -11.95 10.96 2.24
C LEU A 211 -12.12 12.47 2.38
N SER A 212 -11.60 13.23 1.42
CA SER A 212 -11.59 14.69 1.45
C SER A 212 -12.90 15.31 0.94
N ARG A 213 -13.70 14.56 0.15
CA ARG A 213 -14.86 15.05 -0.61
C ARG A 213 -14.50 16.15 -1.62
N SER A 214 -13.26 16.16 -2.07
CA SER A 214 -12.74 17.15 -3.01
C SER A 214 -12.13 16.44 -4.22
N THR A 215 -12.62 16.80 -5.41
CA THR A 215 -12.06 16.33 -6.68
C THR A 215 -10.61 16.82 -6.85
N MET A 216 -10.31 18.04 -6.38
CA MET A 216 -8.95 18.60 -6.42
C MET A 216 -7.97 17.80 -5.54
N VAL A 217 -8.33 17.47 -4.31
CA VAL A 217 -7.47 16.66 -3.41
C VAL A 217 -7.23 15.28 -4.02
N GLY A 218 -8.27 14.66 -4.62
CA GLY A 218 -8.11 13.42 -5.35
C GLY A 218 -7.15 13.54 -6.53
N ALA A 219 -7.27 14.63 -7.31
CA ALA A 219 -6.37 14.91 -8.44
C ALA A 219 -4.92 15.08 -7.99
N ILE A 220 -4.68 15.88 -6.94
CA ILE A 220 -3.34 16.10 -6.38
C ILE A 220 -2.73 14.76 -5.95
N ALA A 221 -3.45 13.93 -5.18
CA ALA A 221 -2.96 12.62 -4.76
C ALA A 221 -2.58 11.73 -5.96
N GLY A 222 -3.42 11.73 -7.00
CA GLY A 222 -3.17 10.96 -8.22
C GLY A 222 -1.97 11.46 -9.02
N ILE A 223 -1.82 12.76 -9.19
CA ILE A 223 -0.67 13.38 -9.89
C ILE A 223 0.62 13.07 -9.12
N LEU A 224 0.64 13.27 -7.80
CA LEU A 224 1.80 12.98 -6.97
C LEU A 224 2.23 11.52 -7.10
N LEU A 225 1.29 10.57 -7.01
CA LEU A 225 1.60 9.15 -7.17
C LEU A 225 2.00 8.79 -8.60
N THR A 226 1.46 9.49 -9.61
CA THR A 226 1.83 9.28 -11.01
C THR A 226 3.28 9.66 -11.27
N LEU A 227 3.75 10.74 -10.63
CA LEU A 227 5.10 11.30 -10.80
C LEU A 227 6.11 10.76 -9.77
N ASP A 228 5.68 9.92 -8.84
CA ASP A 228 6.60 9.29 -7.89
C ASP A 228 7.50 8.25 -8.58
N GLY A 229 8.82 8.40 -8.40
CA GLY A 229 9.81 7.55 -9.04
C GLY A 229 9.74 6.10 -8.59
N LEU A 230 9.46 5.83 -7.29
CA LEU A 230 9.32 4.45 -6.80
C LEU A 230 8.05 3.80 -7.37
N ALA A 231 6.91 4.48 -7.31
CA ALA A 231 5.67 3.97 -7.87
C ALA A 231 5.76 3.78 -9.39
N PHE A 232 6.49 4.65 -10.08
CA PHE A 232 6.77 4.52 -11.51
C PHE A 232 7.61 3.27 -11.81
N THR A 233 8.73 3.09 -11.13
CA THR A 233 9.65 1.95 -11.33
C THR A 233 8.97 0.63 -10.99
N MET A 234 8.29 0.57 -9.82
CA MET A 234 7.60 -0.65 -9.36
C MET A 234 6.41 -1.06 -10.25
N SER A 235 5.87 -0.14 -11.06
CA SER A 235 4.84 -0.44 -12.04
C SER A 235 5.39 -0.94 -13.39
N ARG A 236 6.72 -1.03 -13.54
CA ARG A 236 7.41 -1.39 -14.79
C ARG A 236 8.36 -2.57 -14.63
N ILE A 237 8.30 -3.25 -13.48
CA ILE A 237 9.14 -4.39 -13.14
C ILE A 237 8.25 -5.52 -12.62
N GLY A 238 8.57 -6.76 -12.94
CA GLY A 238 7.81 -7.96 -12.57
C GLY A 238 7.99 -8.36 -11.09
N LEU A 239 7.65 -7.46 -10.15
CA LEU A 239 7.68 -7.70 -8.72
C LEU A 239 6.27 -7.82 -8.13
N LEU A 240 6.17 -8.49 -6.97
CA LEU A 240 4.90 -8.75 -6.30
C LEU A 240 4.32 -7.53 -5.57
N ASP A 241 5.17 -6.62 -5.12
CA ASP A 241 4.82 -5.53 -4.20
C ASP A 241 3.86 -4.50 -4.81
N GLY A 242 3.94 -4.28 -6.15
CA GLY A 242 3.00 -3.42 -6.86
C GLY A 242 1.56 -3.96 -6.84
N PHE A 243 1.38 -5.27 -7.02
CA PHE A 243 0.08 -5.94 -6.91
C PHE A 243 -0.46 -5.87 -5.49
N GLN A 244 0.40 -6.17 -4.51
CA GLN A 244 0.06 -6.09 -3.09
C GLN A 244 -0.43 -4.68 -2.71
N ALA A 245 0.30 -3.63 -3.14
CA ALA A 245 -0.07 -2.24 -2.89
C ALA A 245 -1.46 -1.91 -3.45
N PHE A 246 -1.74 -2.33 -4.69
CA PHE A 246 -3.07 -2.14 -5.27
C PHE A 246 -4.17 -2.82 -4.46
N PHE A 247 -4.02 -4.11 -4.12
CA PHE A 247 -5.05 -4.84 -3.38
C PHE A 247 -5.28 -4.26 -1.98
N ILE A 248 -4.22 -3.85 -1.28
CA ILE A 248 -4.33 -3.19 0.03
C ILE A 248 -5.09 -1.86 -0.09
N VAL A 249 -4.71 -0.96 -1.01
CA VAL A 249 -5.37 0.35 -1.15
C VAL A 249 -6.82 0.19 -1.60
N ALA A 250 -7.10 -0.77 -2.48
CA ALA A 250 -8.46 -1.09 -2.91
C ALA A 250 -9.31 -1.63 -1.74
N ALA A 251 -8.76 -2.53 -0.92
CA ALA A 251 -9.43 -3.05 0.26
C ALA A 251 -9.74 -1.93 1.28
N VAL A 252 -8.77 -1.08 1.59
CA VAL A 252 -8.94 0.09 2.46
C VAL A 252 -9.99 1.05 1.90
N SER A 253 -9.98 1.29 0.57
CA SER A 253 -11.01 2.11 -0.09
C SER A 253 -12.41 1.50 0.04
N CYS A 254 -12.53 0.17 -0.04
CA CYS A 254 -13.79 -0.54 0.21
C CYS A 254 -14.24 -0.44 1.68
N VAL A 255 -13.33 -0.49 2.65
CA VAL A 255 -13.66 -0.27 4.08
C VAL A 255 -14.23 1.13 4.32
N VAL A 256 -13.67 2.17 3.65
CA VAL A 256 -14.24 3.53 3.69
C VAL A 256 -15.61 3.58 3.04
N ALA A 257 -15.78 2.91 1.90
CA ALA A 257 -17.06 2.84 1.21
C ALA A 257 -18.13 2.13 2.05
N ASP A 258 -17.74 1.08 2.78
CA ASP A 258 -18.61 0.36 3.69
C ASP A 258 -19.06 1.22 4.88
N ARG A 259 -18.16 2.04 5.45
CA ARG A 259 -18.52 3.01 6.49
C ARG A 259 -19.62 3.97 6.03
N ASP A 260 -19.47 4.55 4.85
CA ASP A 260 -20.48 5.47 4.31
C ASP A 260 -21.79 4.71 4.01
N TRP A 261 -21.68 3.53 3.38
CA TRP A 261 -22.83 2.66 3.11
C TRP A 261 -23.64 2.33 4.38
N TYR A 262 -22.95 1.95 5.44
CA TYR A 262 -23.57 1.59 6.69
C TYR A 262 -24.33 2.75 7.32
N ARG A 263 -23.72 3.95 7.35
CA ARG A 263 -24.36 5.16 7.86
C ARG A 263 -25.62 5.53 7.07
N HIS A 264 -25.55 5.46 5.74
CA HIS A 264 -26.73 5.69 4.91
C HIS A 264 -27.85 4.66 5.20
N ARG A 265 -27.50 3.40 5.36
CA ARG A 265 -28.49 2.36 5.69
C ARG A 265 -29.10 2.55 7.07
N LEU A 266 -28.38 3.03 8.07
CA LEU A 266 -28.95 3.40 9.36
C LEU A 266 -29.92 4.59 9.21
N ALA A 267 -29.57 5.61 8.42
CA ALA A 267 -30.45 6.73 8.13
C ALA A 267 -31.74 6.29 7.42
N ASP A 268 -31.63 5.43 6.39
CA ASP A 268 -32.79 4.88 5.69
C ASP A 268 -33.73 4.11 6.63
N ARG A 269 -33.16 3.42 7.64
CA ARG A 269 -33.94 2.71 8.66
C ARG A 269 -34.67 3.65 9.61
N LEU A 270 -34.01 4.72 10.08
CA LEU A 270 -34.67 5.75 10.89
C LEU A 270 -35.84 6.39 10.15
N GLU A 271 -35.64 6.73 8.89
CA GLU A 271 -36.66 7.31 8.02
C GLU A 271 -37.84 6.36 7.80
N THR A 272 -37.56 5.08 7.52
CA THR A 272 -38.59 4.03 7.34
C THR A 272 -39.42 3.82 8.62
N LEU A 273 -38.79 3.95 9.80
CA LEU A 273 -39.45 3.83 11.09
C LEU A 273 -40.17 5.11 11.51
N GLY A 274 -39.96 6.24 10.82
CA GLY A 274 -40.54 7.54 11.17
C GLY A 274 -40.03 8.09 12.50
N VAL A 275 -38.81 7.75 12.92
CA VAL A 275 -38.23 8.18 14.21
C VAL A 275 -36.99 9.04 13.99
N PRO A 276 -36.74 10.04 14.87
CA PRO A 276 -35.59 10.94 14.74
C PRO A 276 -34.27 10.23 15.08
N ASP A 277 -34.29 9.25 15.98
CA ASP A 277 -33.16 8.41 16.41
C ASP A 277 -33.67 7.09 17.04
N PHE A 278 -32.76 6.22 17.47
CA PHE A 278 -33.14 4.92 18.09
C PHE A 278 -33.55 5.01 19.56
N GLY A 279 -33.58 6.20 20.19
CA GLY A 279 -34.06 6.41 21.56
C GLY A 279 -33.32 5.56 22.59
N GLY A 280 -32.01 5.48 22.50
CA GLY A 280 -31.15 4.65 23.37
C GLY A 280 -31.11 3.16 23.00
N ARG A 281 -31.92 2.67 22.03
CA ARG A 281 -31.94 1.26 21.62
C ARG A 281 -30.85 0.96 20.60
N PHE A 282 -30.40 -0.31 20.52
CA PHE A 282 -29.35 -0.75 19.59
C PHE A 282 -29.71 -0.51 18.10
N GLY A 283 -30.98 -0.57 17.76
CA GLY A 283 -31.47 -0.44 16.39
C GLY A 283 -31.34 -1.74 15.57
N PRO A 284 -31.77 -1.73 14.29
CA PRO A 284 -31.82 -2.92 13.45
C PRO A 284 -30.43 -3.39 13.00
N MET A 285 -30.33 -4.68 12.69
CA MET A 285 -29.15 -5.26 12.05
C MET A 285 -29.10 -4.93 10.55
N ILE A 286 -27.93 -4.54 10.06
CA ILE A 286 -27.69 -4.28 8.63
C ILE A 286 -26.84 -5.42 8.06
N TRP A 287 -27.53 -6.42 7.50
CA TRP A 287 -26.88 -7.63 6.99
C TRP A 287 -26.17 -7.41 5.65
N LEU A 288 -26.72 -6.64 4.73
CA LEU A 288 -26.12 -6.40 3.41
C LEU A 288 -24.98 -5.37 3.51
N ARG A 289 -23.74 -5.82 3.42
CA ARG A 289 -22.52 -5.02 3.50
C ARG A 289 -21.61 -5.37 2.30
N PRO A 290 -21.97 -4.97 1.06
CA PRO A 290 -21.27 -5.41 -0.15
C PRO A 290 -19.83 -4.90 -0.19
N TRP A 291 -19.58 -3.69 0.30
CA TRP A 291 -18.23 -3.11 0.32
C TRP A 291 -17.32 -3.81 1.32
N ARG A 292 -17.85 -4.26 2.47
CA ARG A 292 -17.10 -5.05 3.44
C ARG A 292 -16.76 -6.44 2.90
N LEU A 293 -17.66 -7.05 2.16
CA LEU A 293 -17.39 -8.30 1.47
C LEU A 293 -16.30 -8.12 0.39
N ALA A 294 -16.41 -7.07 -0.42
CA ALA A 294 -15.39 -6.73 -1.42
C ALA A 294 -14.01 -6.48 -0.78
N ALA A 295 -13.98 -5.79 0.39
CA ALA A 295 -12.74 -5.61 1.15
C ALA A 295 -12.14 -6.95 1.57
N GLY A 296 -12.96 -7.91 2.05
CA GLY A 296 -12.50 -9.25 2.40
C GLY A 296 -11.87 -10.00 1.21
N VAL A 297 -12.51 -9.95 0.04
CA VAL A 297 -11.95 -10.55 -1.19
C VAL A 297 -10.60 -9.91 -1.53
N LEU A 298 -10.52 -8.58 -1.51
CA LEU A 298 -9.29 -7.84 -1.84
C LEU A 298 -8.16 -8.09 -0.82
N PHE A 299 -8.48 -8.19 0.48
CA PHE A 299 -7.50 -8.60 1.48
C PHE A 299 -7.03 -10.05 1.27
N GLY A 300 -7.92 -10.97 0.87
CA GLY A 300 -7.54 -12.33 0.52
C GLY A 300 -6.55 -12.37 -0.64
N LEU A 301 -6.75 -11.56 -1.69
CA LEU A 301 -5.81 -11.41 -2.80
C LEU A 301 -4.50 -10.74 -2.37
N ALA A 302 -4.56 -9.74 -1.48
CA ALA A 302 -3.36 -9.11 -0.94
C ALA A 302 -2.51 -10.10 -0.12
N ILE A 303 -3.13 -10.90 0.75
CA ILE A 303 -2.47 -11.96 1.53
C ILE A 303 -1.95 -13.06 0.60
N GLY A 304 -2.73 -13.41 -0.45
CA GLY A 304 -2.34 -14.32 -1.52
C GLY A 304 -1.20 -13.79 -2.41
N THR A 305 -0.80 -12.52 -2.22
CA THR A 305 0.41 -11.95 -2.82
C THR A 305 1.58 -11.98 -1.83
N LYS A 306 1.39 -11.42 -0.62
CA LYS A 306 2.37 -11.44 0.48
C LYS A 306 1.67 -11.38 1.85
N TRP A 307 2.15 -12.18 2.82
CA TRP A 307 1.53 -12.36 4.14
C TRP A 307 1.51 -11.12 5.03
N ASN A 308 2.43 -10.18 4.86
CA ASN A 308 2.42 -8.94 5.64
C ASN A 308 1.15 -8.09 5.46
N SER A 309 0.32 -8.37 4.46
CA SER A 309 -1.03 -7.80 4.29
C SER A 309 -1.97 -8.12 5.46
N LEU A 310 -1.70 -9.16 6.25
CA LEU A 310 -2.46 -9.53 7.45
C LEU A 310 -2.49 -8.39 8.49
N PHE A 311 -1.42 -7.61 8.62
CA PHE A 311 -1.38 -6.49 9.56
C PHE A 311 -2.38 -5.39 9.18
N VAL A 312 -2.54 -5.14 7.88
CA VAL A 312 -3.51 -4.16 7.39
C VAL A 312 -4.94 -4.68 7.56
N LEU A 313 -5.18 -5.97 7.26
CA LEU A 313 -6.47 -6.61 7.50
C LEU A 313 -6.88 -6.49 8.98
N ALA A 314 -5.97 -6.79 9.91
CA ALA A 314 -6.22 -6.69 11.35
C ALA A 314 -6.57 -5.25 11.76
N ALA A 315 -5.76 -4.26 11.35
CA ALA A 315 -5.99 -2.86 11.66
C ALA A 315 -7.32 -2.34 11.10
N MET A 316 -7.62 -2.65 9.83
CA MET A 316 -8.87 -2.25 9.18
C MET A 316 -10.09 -3.00 9.72
N GLY A 317 -9.93 -4.26 10.12
CA GLY A 317 -10.97 -5.05 10.76
C GLY A 317 -11.43 -4.40 12.07
N VAL A 318 -10.48 -4.10 12.97
CA VAL A 318 -10.77 -3.40 14.22
C VAL A 318 -11.39 -2.03 13.97
N LEU A 319 -10.79 -1.22 13.10
CA LEU A 319 -11.28 0.12 12.77
C LEU A 319 -12.71 0.10 12.23
N SER A 320 -13.03 -0.87 11.36
CA SER A 320 -14.37 -0.98 10.75
C SER A 320 -15.47 -1.26 11.78
N VAL A 321 -15.18 -2.10 12.80
CA VAL A 321 -16.13 -2.40 13.88
C VAL A 321 -16.27 -1.20 14.83
N LEU A 322 -15.18 -0.50 15.14
CA LEU A 322 -15.24 0.74 15.92
C LEU A 322 -16.05 1.82 15.22
N TRP A 323 -16.00 1.89 13.90
CA TRP A 323 -16.86 2.79 13.12
C TRP A 323 -18.34 2.38 13.19
N ASP A 324 -18.65 1.09 13.25
CA ASP A 324 -20.03 0.63 13.45
C ASP A 324 -20.56 1.06 14.81
N VAL A 325 -19.76 0.93 15.89
CA VAL A 325 -20.09 1.47 17.22
C VAL A 325 -20.38 2.97 17.13
N GLY A 326 -19.48 3.72 16.49
CA GLY A 326 -19.64 5.18 16.31
C GLY A 326 -20.87 5.57 15.51
N ALA A 327 -21.20 4.83 14.45
CA ALA A 327 -22.38 5.07 13.63
C ALA A 327 -23.69 4.80 14.40
N ARG A 328 -23.75 3.72 15.17
CA ARG A 328 -24.91 3.42 16.04
C ARG A 328 -25.07 4.46 17.15
N ARG A 329 -23.96 4.89 17.76
CA ARG A 329 -23.99 6.00 18.75
C ARG A 329 -24.53 7.27 18.13
N LEU A 330 -24.10 7.62 16.91
CA LEU A 330 -24.59 8.77 16.17
C LEU A 330 -26.08 8.66 15.82
N ALA A 331 -26.59 7.44 15.64
CA ALA A 331 -27.99 7.14 15.40
C ALA A 331 -28.85 7.10 16.69
N GLY A 332 -28.28 7.46 17.85
CA GLY A 332 -29.00 7.50 19.12
C GLY A 332 -29.04 6.19 19.89
N ALA A 333 -28.11 5.27 19.67
CA ALA A 333 -28.05 4.00 20.41
C ALA A 333 -27.34 4.11 21.77
N ASP A 334 -26.83 5.29 22.13
CA ASP A 334 -26.12 5.59 23.38
C ASP A 334 -25.09 4.50 23.78
N TRP A 335 -25.14 4.02 25.03
CA TRP A 335 -24.23 2.99 25.50
C TRP A 335 -24.49 1.61 24.84
N HIS A 336 -25.72 1.31 24.38
CA HIS A 336 -26.04 0.07 23.66
C HIS A 336 -25.26 -0.06 22.34
N SER A 337 -24.71 1.05 21.81
CA SER A 337 -23.84 1.03 20.64
C SER A 337 -22.66 0.07 20.78
N TRP A 338 -22.17 -0.21 22.01
CA TRP A 338 -21.07 -1.12 22.27
C TRP A 338 -21.41 -2.59 21.96
N PHE A 339 -22.70 -2.97 21.96
CA PHE A 339 -23.09 -4.30 21.50
C PHE A 339 -22.70 -4.57 20.03
N ALA A 340 -22.40 -3.52 19.23
CA ALA A 340 -21.87 -3.66 17.89
C ALA A 340 -20.53 -4.42 17.85
N LEU A 341 -19.73 -4.43 18.93
CA LEU A 341 -18.50 -5.23 19.00
C LEU A 341 -18.79 -6.73 18.77
N ILE A 342 -19.95 -7.20 19.17
CA ILE A 342 -20.40 -8.59 18.98
C ILE A 342 -21.35 -8.67 17.78
N ALA A 343 -22.43 -7.91 17.79
CA ALA A 343 -23.53 -8.02 16.83
C ALA A 343 -23.11 -7.63 15.40
N ASP A 344 -22.30 -6.60 15.22
CA ASP A 344 -21.72 -6.22 13.93
C ASP A 344 -20.30 -6.83 13.75
N GLY A 345 -19.57 -7.08 14.86
CA GLY A 345 -18.22 -7.61 14.86
C GLY A 345 -18.13 -9.05 14.33
N ILE A 346 -19.01 -9.96 14.75
CA ILE A 346 -19.04 -11.34 14.23
C ILE A 346 -19.29 -11.36 12.71
N PRO A 347 -20.33 -10.68 12.17
CA PRO A 347 -20.50 -10.56 10.73
C PRO A 347 -19.32 -9.86 10.01
N ALA A 348 -18.65 -8.91 10.67
CA ALA A 348 -17.44 -8.27 10.12
C ALA A 348 -16.29 -9.26 10.04
N PHE A 349 -16.04 -10.04 11.08
CA PHE A 349 -15.03 -11.11 11.08
C PHE A 349 -15.26 -12.10 9.94
N ILE A 350 -16.49 -12.56 9.76
CA ILE A 350 -16.83 -13.49 8.66
C ILE A 350 -16.49 -12.85 7.31
N ARG A 351 -16.94 -11.60 7.05
CA ARG A 351 -16.74 -10.95 5.76
C ARG A 351 -15.30 -10.52 5.49
N LEU A 352 -14.55 -10.15 6.51
CA LEU A 352 -13.17 -9.70 6.34
C LEU A 352 -12.18 -10.86 6.51
N VAL A 353 -12.28 -11.66 7.56
CA VAL A 353 -11.27 -12.67 7.88
C VAL A 353 -11.58 -14.00 7.20
N VAL A 354 -12.79 -14.55 7.38
CA VAL A 354 -13.13 -15.86 6.80
C VAL A 354 -13.13 -15.77 5.27
N VAL A 355 -13.73 -14.72 4.69
CA VAL A 355 -13.72 -14.53 3.22
C VAL A 355 -12.28 -14.37 2.71
N SER A 356 -11.43 -13.61 3.40
CA SER A 356 -10.01 -13.48 3.01
C SER A 356 -9.29 -14.82 3.04
N ALA A 357 -9.53 -15.64 4.06
CA ALA A 357 -8.94 -16.98 4.17
C ALA A 357 -9.43 -17.91 3.05
N LEU A 358 -10.71 -17.86 2.72
CA LEU A 358 -11.27 -18.65 1.62
C LEU A 358 -10.67 -18.23 0.27
N VAL A 359 -10.59 -16.91 0.00
CA VAL A 359 -9.96 -16.38 -1.21
C VAL A 359 -8.50 -16.78 -1.26
N TYR A 360 -7.77 -16.67 -0.14
CA TYR A 360 -6.39 -17.11 -0.05
C TYR A 360 -6.23 -18.58 -0.48
N VAL A 361 -7.04 -19.48 0.08
CA VAL A 361 -7.00 -20.91 -0.29
C VAL A 361 -7.32 -21.10 -1.78
N VAL A 362 -8.30 -20.38 -2.32
CA VAL A 362 -8.64 -20.44 -3.75
C VAL A 362 -7.45 -20.02 -4.63
N THR A 363 -6.61 -19.08 -4.19
CA THR A 363 -5.43 -18.67 -4.98
C THR A 363 -4.42 -19.79 -5.18
N TRP A 364 -4.42 -20.81 -4.30
CA TRP A 364 -3.58 -22.02 -4.38
C TRP A 364 -4.21 -23.14 -5.21
N SER A 365 -5.29 -22.87 -5.95
CA SER A 365 -6.03 -23.86 -6.72
C SER A 365 -5.15 -24.68 -7.66
N GLY A 366 -4.17 -24.08 -8.31
CA GLY A 366 -3.22 -24.79 -9.15
C GLY A 366 -2.49 -25.90 -8.39
N TRP A 367 -1.86 -25.58 -7.26
CA TRP A 367 -1.18 -26.53 -6.40
C TRP A 367 -2.15 -27.57 -5.78
N LEU A 368 -3.36 -27.15 -5.39
CA LEU A 368 -4.35 -28.04 -4.77
C LEU A 368 -4.89 -29.10 -5.75
N PHE A 369 -5.09 -28.73 -7.02
CA PHE A 369 -5.70 -29.62 -8.05
C PHE A 369 -4.66 -30.39 -8.89
N THR A 370 -3.36 -30.20 -8.63
CA THR A 370 -2.28 -30.95 -9.26
C THR A 370 -1.53 -31.80 -8.26
N THR A 371 -0.73 -32.73 -8.71
CA THR A 371 0.06 -33.65 -7.87
C THR A 371 1.55 -33.39 -7.91
N GLY A 372 2.02 -32.52 -8.81
CA GLY A 372 3.45 -32.30 -9.05
C GLY A 372 4.04 -31.13 -8.25
N GLY A 373 3.24 -30.35 -7.51
CA GLY A 373 3.72 -29.22 -6.74
C GLY A 373 4.68 -29.60 -5.59
N TYR A 374 5.46 -28.63 -5.11
CA TYR A 374 6.40 -28.84 -4.00
C TYR A 374 5.68 -29.42 -2.77
N ASP A 375 6.24 -30.48 -2.21
CA ASP A 375 5.71 -31.22 -1.05
C ASP A 375 4.22 -31.64 -1.16
N ARG A 376 3.67 -31.70 -2.39
CA ARG A 376 2.25 -32.04 -2.60
C ARG A 376 1.88 -33.43 -2.07
N ASN A 377 2.85 -34.36 -2.07
CA ASN A 377 2.67 -35.75 -1.64
C ASN A 377 3.18 -36.02 -0.21
N TRP A 378 3.54 -34.96 0.54
CA TRP A 378 4.08 -35.12 1.90
C TRP A 378 3.13 -35.89 2.83
N GLY A 379 1.83 -35.58 2.80
CA GLY A 379 0.85 -36.29 3.62
C GLY A 379 0.68 -37.77 3.26
N GLU A 380 0.82 -38.12 1.98
CA GLU A 380 0.80 -39.53 1.54
C GLU A 380 2.04 -40.29 2.04
N GLN A 381 3.19 -39.61 2.07
CA GLN A 381 4.46 -40.16 2.57
C GLN A 381 4.51 -40.20 4.11
N ASN A 382 3.65 -39.47 4.80
CA ASN A 382 3.58 -39.38 6.26
C ASN A 382 2.17 -39.70 6.79
N PRO A 383 1.65 -40.93 6.58
CA PRO A 383 0.28 -41.29 6.93
C PRO A 383 -0.01 -41.19 8.42
N ASP A 384 0.99 -41.44 9.28
CA ASP A 384 0.87 -41.42 10.74
C ASP A 384 1.03 -40.03 11.35
N SER A 385 1.27 -38.99 10.54
CA SER A 385 1.33 -37.61 11.03
C SER A 385 -0.02 -37.18 11.61
N PRO A 386 -0.08 -36.52 12.77
CA PRO A 386 -1.33 -35.99 13.32
C PRO A 386 -2.11 -35.15 12.31
N TRP A 387 -1.44 -34.40 11.47
CA TRP A 387 -2.10 -33.61 10.42
C TRP A 387 -2.75 -34.50 9.36
N THR A 388 -2.05 -35.55 8.94
CA THR A 388 -2.58 -36.47 7.93
C THR A 388 -3.77 -37.26 8.47
N VAL A 389 -3.67 -37.74 9.72
CA VAL A 389 -4.75 -38.50 10.39
C VAL A 389 -6.03 -37.64 10.53
N HIS A 390 -5.93 -36.36 10.90
CA HIS A 390 -7.09 -35.51 11.19
C HIS A 390 -7.63 -34.75 9.98
N LEU A 391 -6.79 -34.37 9.01
CA LEU A 391 -7.15 -33.47 7.91
C LEU A 391 -7.09 -34.15 6.54
N GLY A 392 -6.53 -35.35 6.47
CA GLY A 392 -6.24 -36.03 5.21
C GLY A 392 -4.97 -35.54 4.53
N PRO A 393 -4.41 -36.34 3.57
CA PRO A 393 -3.07 -36.12 3.04
C PRO A 393 -2.88 -34.78 2.33
N MET A 394 -3.88 -34.35 1.54
CA MET A 394 -3.81 -33.07 0.80
C MET A 394 -3.68 -31.86 1.73
N TRP A 395 -4.53 -31.76 2.74
CA TRP A 395 -4.51 -30.64 3.68
C TRP A 395 -3.31 -30.68 4.62
N ALA A 396 -2.84 -31.89 4.98
CA ALA A 396 -1.62 -32.08 5.73
C ALA A 396 -0.40 -31.55 4.95
N SER A 397 -0.31 -31.89 3.66
CA SER A 397 0.73 -31.36 2.75
C SER A 397 0.65 -29.84 2.62
N PHE A 398 -0.56 -29.30 2.50
CA PHE A 398 -0.78 -27.84 2.42
C PHE A 398 -0.28 -27.11 3.66
N LEU A 399 -0.64 -27.61 4.85
CA LEU A 399 -0.18 -27.03 6.12
C LEU A 399 1.33 -27.17 6.29
N LYS A 400 1.89 -28.33 5.90
CA LYS A 400 3.33 -28.57 5.94
C LYS A 400 4.08 -27.56 5.08
N TYR A 401 3.63 -27.32 3.87
CA TYR A 401 4.23 -26.34 2.98
C TYR A 401 4.16 -24.92 3.59
N HIS A 402 3.02 -24.52 4.17
CA HIS A 402 2.89 -23.24 4.85
C HIS A 402 3.78 -23.11 6.08
N GLN A 403 3.99 -24.22 6.83
CA GLN A 403 4.95 -24.25 7.91
C GLN A 403 6.38 -24.01 7.42
N GLU A 404 6.75 -24.56 6.28
CA GLU A 404 8.08 -24.34 5.69
C GLU A 404 8.27 -22.91 5.21
N ILE A 405 7.26 -22.34 4.54
CA ILE A 405 7.26 -20.90 4.18
C ILE A 405 7.41 -20.03 5.44
N TYR A 406 6.67 -20.34 6.51
CA TYR A 406 6.77 -19.61 7.77
C TYR A 406 8.18 -19.73 8.38
N ASN A 407 8.73 -20.95 8.43
CA ASN A 407 10.06 -21.19 8.95
C ASN A 407 11.15 -20.49 8.11
N PHE A 408 10.96 -20.42 6.79
CA PHE A 408 11.87 -19.66 5.92
C PHE A 408 11.88 -18.17 6.29
N HIS A 409 10.71 -17.58 6.58
CA HIS A 409 10.61 -16.16 6.89
C HIS A 409 11.02 -15.79 8.33
N THR A 410 10.96 -16.71 9.28
CA THR A 410 11.18 -16.48 10.71
C THR A 410 12.34 -17.25 11.30
N GLY A 411 12.86 -18.26 10.59
CA GLY A 411 13.90 -19.15 11.07
C GLY A 411 15.31 -18.55 11.00
N ASP A 412 16.26 -19.25 11.64
CA ASP A 412 17.67 -18.83 11.74
C ASP A 412 18.38 -18.73 10.39
N TYR A 413 17.93 -19.47 9.39
CA TYR A 413 18.52 -19.45 8.04
C TYR A 413 18.58 -18.03 7.47
N ILE A 414 17.50 -17.28 7.56
CA ILE A 414 17.45 -15.91 7.02
C ILE A 414 18.40 -14.96 7.76
N ASN A 415 18.66 -15.25 9.06
CA ASN A 415 19.59 -14.50 9.90
C ASN A 415 21.05 -14.81 9.60
N THR A 416 21.34 -15.95 8.95
CA THR A 416 22.71 -16.34 8.56
C THR A 416 23.14 -15.73 7.22
N LEU A 417 22.20 -15.19 6.45
CA LEU A 417 22.51 -14.56 5.16
C LEU A 417 23.32 -13.29 5.39
N LYS A 418 24.38 -13.10 4.60
CA LYS A 418 25.14 -11.84 4.63
C LYS A 418 24.23 -10.65 4.31
N PRO A 419 24.42 -9.50 4.97
CA PRO A 419 23.67 -8.31 4.63
C PRO A 419 23.83 -7.97 3.14
N HIS A 420 22.70 -7.77 2.45
CA HIS A 420 22.71 -7.40 1.05
C HIS A 420 23.26 -5.96 0.90
N PRO A 421 24.09 -5.65 -0.12
CA PRO A 421 24.65 -4.31 -0.33
C PRO A 421 23.60 -3.19 -0.40
N TYR A 422 22.40 -3.49 -0.89
CA TYR A 422 21.26 -2.56 -0.95
C TYR A 422 20.27 -2.69 0.21
N ALA A 423 20.63 -3.38 1.30
CA ALA A 423 19.76 -3.45 2.47
C ALA A 423 19.49 -2.05 3.03
N ALA A 424 18.23 -1.73 3.27
CA ALA A 424 17.76 -0.44 3.74
C ALA A 424 16.91 -0.62 5.00
N PRO A 425 17.40 -0.19 6.19
CA PRO A 425 16.63 -0.26 7.42
C PRO A 425 15.34 0.56 7.33
N PRO A 426 14.23 0.10 7.94
CA PRO A 426 12.93 0.77 7.85
C PRO A 426 12.96 2.23 8.32
N ILE A 427 13.78 2.54 9.32
CA ILE A 427 13.90 3.90 9.87
C ILE A 427 14.20 4.96 8.79
N GLY A 428 14.89 4.57 7.73
CA GLY A 428 15.26 5.45 6.64
C GLY A 428 14.24 5.53 5.50
N TRP A 429 13.19 4.69 5.48
CA TRP A 429 12.30 4.61 4.31
C TRP A 429 11.51 5.89 4.07
N LEU A 430 10.97 6.52 5.10
CA LEU A 430 10.16 7.74 4.95
C LEU A 430 10.95 8.93 4.38
N VAL A 431 12.28 8.92 4.50
CA VAL A 431 13.16 9.95 3.98
C VAL A 431 14.03 9.47 2.82
N MET A 432 13.82 8.22 2.36
CA MET A 432 14.59 7.58 1.27
C MET A 432 16.10 7.56 1.52
N ALA A 433 16.52 7.26 2.74
CA ALA A 433 17.93 7.29 3.10
C ALA A 433 18.79 6.33 2.26
N ARG A 434 18.20 5.24 1.75
CA ARG A 434 18.93 4.27 0.93
C ARG A 434 18.04 3.69 -0.17
N PRO A 435 18.05 4.28 -1.39
CA PRO A 435 17.39 3.72 -2.57
C PRO A 435 17.98 2.37 -2.98
N ILE A 436 17.26 1.64 -3.84
CA ILE A 436 17.73 0.35 -4.36
C ILE A 436 18.13 0.44 -5.83
N GLY A 437 19.25 -0.17 -6.20
CA GLY A 437 19.60 -0.42 -7.60
C GLY A 437 18.83 -1.65 -8.12
N ILE A 438 18.11 -1.47 -9.21
CA ILE A 438 17.34 -2.53 -9.87
C ILE A 438 18.17 -3.19 -10.97
N ASP A 439 18.86 -2.39 -11.76
CA ASP A 439 19.79 -2.83 -12.82
C ASP A 439 20.92 -1.83 -12.97
N ALA A 440 22.11 -2.33 -13.24
CA ALA A 440 23.28 -1.50 -13.50
C ALA A 440 24.11 -2.09 -14.66
N VAL A 441 24.51 -1.23 -15.59
CA VAL A 441 25.48 -1.54 -16.64
C VAL A 441 26.68 -0.63 -16.47
N ASN A 442 27.81 -1.24 -16.12
CA ASN A 442 29.07 -0.54 -15.87
C ASN A 442 29.99 -0.64 -17.10
N GLY A 443 30.96 0.26 -17.20
CA GLY A 443 32.02 0.19 -18.20
C GLY A 443 31.54 0.47 -19.63
N ILE A 444 30.49 1.26 -19.81
CA ILE A 444 30.00 1.65 -21.15
C ILE A 444 31.06 2.56 -21.77
N LYS A 445 31.62 2.13 -22.92
CA LYS A 445 32.69 2.88 -23.61
C LYS A 445 32.17 4.19 -24.21
N PRO A 446 33.05 5.17 -24.44
CA PRO A 446 32.72 6.41 -25.13
C PRO A 446 32.03 6.15 -26.47
N GLY A 447 30.95 6.90 -26.75
CA GLY A 447 30.14 6.77 -27.98
C GLY A 447 29.22 5.56 -28.06
N VAL A 448 29.29 4.59 -27.10
CA VAL A 448 28.39 3.46 -27.00
C VAL A 448 27.19 3.84 -26.13
N ASP A 449 25.98 3.48 -26.54
CA ASP A 449 24.72 3.71 -25.76
C ASP A 449 24.56 5.16 -25.27
N GLY A 450 25.07 6.15 -26.02
CA GLY A 450 24.99 7.57 -25.66
C GLY A 450 25.96 8.02 -24.57
N CYS A 451 26.97 7.23 -24.24
CA CYS A 451 28.04 7.62 -23.29
C CYS A 451 28.82 8.84 -23.80
N PRO A 452 28.80 10.00 -23.10
CA PRO A 452 29.50 11.19 -23.51
C PRO A 452 30.97 11.24 -23.05
N ALA A 453 31.44 10.20 -22.34
CA ALA A 453 32.82 10.13 -21.86
C ALA A 453 33.84 10.21 -23.01
N THR A 454 35.07 10.57 -22.69
CA THR A 454 36.19 10.68 -23.64
C THR A 454 37.42 9.97 -23.09
N GLY A 455 38.33 9.55 -23.97
CA GLY A 455 39.52 8.82 -23.57
C GLY A 455 39.21 7.42 -23.01
N ASP A 456 39.82 7.08 -21.87
CA ASP A 456 39.66 5.79 -21.20
C ASP A 456 38.49 5.77 -20.18
N ASP A 457 37.81 6.89 -19.99
CA ASP A 457 36.67 6.99 -19.09
C ASP A 457 35.48 6.15 -19.59
N THR A 458 34.65 5.69 -18.67
CA THR A 458 33.46 4.88 -18.98
C THR A 458 32.22 5.45 -18.30
N CYS A 459 31.06 5.17 -18.87
CA CYS A 459 29.78 5.52 -18.27
C CYS A 459 29.15 4.36 -17.50
N ILE A 460 28.29 4.72 -16.57
CA ILE A 460 27.42 3.79 -15.83
C ILE A 460 25.97 4.15 -16.15
N ARG A 461 25.14 3.13 -16.44
CA ARG A 461 23.70 3.28 -16.56
C ARG A 461 23.02 2.50 -15.47
N VAL A 462 22.18 3.16 -14.66
CA VAL A 462 21.53 2.56 -13.51
C VAL A 462 20.02 2.78 -13.60
N ILE A 463 19.24 1.73 -13.34
CA ILE A 463 17.81 1.82 -13.04
C ILE A 463 17.65 1.72 -11.53
N SER A 464 17.13 2.78 -10.91
CA SER A 464 16.96 2.86 -9.45
C SER A 464 15.49 2.78 -9.05
N GLY A 465 15.21 2.00 -8.00
CA GLY A 465 13.96 2.09 -7.25
C GLY A 465 14.07 3.20 -6.19
N MET A 466 13.88 4.44 -6.63
CA MET A 466 13.96 5.63 -5.77
C MET A 466 12.68 6.46 -5.92
N GLY A 467 12.12 6.92 -4.81
CA GLY A 467 11.00 7.86 -4.83
C GLY A 467 11.45 9.26 -5.30
N THR A 468 10.50 10.13 -5.58
CA THR A 468 10.78 11.54 -5.88
C THR A 468 11.13 12.28 -4.58
N PRO A 469 12.38 12.77 -4.36
CA PRO A 469 12.84 13.21 -3.05
C PRO A 469 11.95 14.26 -2.38
N VAL A 470 11.66 15.35 -3.07
CA VAL A 470 10.82 16.43 -2.53
C VAL A 470 9.43 15.91 -2.13
N LEU A 471 8.84 15.02 -2.94
CA LEU A 471 7.54 14.43 -2.64
C LEU A 471 7.58 13.61 -1.34
N TRP A 472 8.60 12.77 -1.16
CA TRP A 472 8.73 11.91 0.02
C TRP A 472 8.98 12.71 1.29
N TRP A 473 9.85 13.70 1.23
CA TRP A 473 10.12 14.58 2.39
C TRP A 473 8.87 15.38 2.78
N MET A 474 8.16 15.94 1.79
CA MET A 474 6.89 16.64 2.04
C MET A 474 5.82 15.68 2.57
N ALA A 475 5.76 14.45 2.09
CA ALA A 475 4.84 13.42 2.57
C ALA A 475 5.16 13.00 4.02
N ALA A 476 6.44 12.92 4.41
CA ALA A 476 6.86 12.67 5.78
C ALA A 476 6.45 13.83 6.72
N LEU A 477 6.64 15.07 6.29
CA LEU A 477 6.15 16.24 7.04
C LEU A 477 4.61 16.26 7.13
N ALA A 478 3.93 15.95 6.01
CA ALA A 478 2.47 15.87 6.00
C ALA A 478 1.94 14.78 6.93
N LEU A 479 2.65 13.67 7.11
CA LEU A 479 2.30 12.63 8.08
C LEU A 479 2.28 13.19 9.52
N ILE A 480 3.27 14.00 9.89
CA ILE A 480 3.34 14.64 11.21
C ILE A 480 2.18 15.63 11.37
N VAL A 481 1.97 16.52 10.39
CA VAL A 481 0.87 17.49 10.41
C VAL A 481 -0.49 16.78 10.51
N ALA A 482 -0.67 15.71 9.71
CA ALA A 482 -1.89 14.92 9.71
C ALA A 482 -2.14 14.23 11.06
N PHE A 483 -1.08 13.73 11.70
CA PHE A 483 -1.17 13.10 13.03
C PHE A 483 -1.63 14.10 14.09
N ILE A 484 -1.02 15.30 14.12
CA ILE A 484 -1.41 16.39 15.02
C ILE A 484 -2.88 16.79 14.75
N TRP A 485 -3.25 16.92 13.48
CA TRP A 485 -4.61 17.29 13.08
C TRP A 485 -5.64 16.21 13.46
N TRP A 486 -5.29 14.93 13.28
CA TRP A 486 -6.15 13.82 13.69
C TRP A 486 -6.42 13.82 15.20
N LEU A 487 -5.39 13.96 16.02
CA LEU A 487 -5.55 13.95 17.48
C LEU A 487 -6.22 15.23 18.00
N GLY A 488 -5.79 16.41 17.55
CA GLY A 488 -6.31 17.70 17.99
C GLY A 488 -7.68 18.02 17.43
N GLY A 489 -7.89 17.78 16.12
CA GLY A 489 -9.15 18.03 15.42
C GLY A 489 -10.15 16.88 15.49
N ARG A 490 -9.72 15.70 15.97
CA ARG A 490 -10.51 14.44 15.98
C ARG A 490 -11.09 14.09 14.61
N ASP A 491 -10.37 14.45 13.53
CA ASP A 491 -10.79 14.19 12.17
C ASP A 491 -10.33 12.79 11.71
N TRP A 492 -11.24 11.84 11.75
CA TRP A 492 -10.99 10.44 11.38
C TRP A 492 -10.46 10.27 9.94
N ARG A 493 -10.70 11.25 9.05
CA ARG A 493 -10.27 11.20 7.64
C ARG A 493 -8.74 11.19 7.51
N PHE A 494 -8.03 11.86 8.43
CA PHE A 494 -6.58 11.80 8.54
C PHE A 494 -6.11 10.53 9.24
N GLY A 495 -6.86 10.04 10.23
CA GLY A 495 -6.51 8.83 10.98
C GLY A 495 -6.46 7.57 10.11
N LEU A 496 -7.35 7.43 9.13
CA LEU A 496 -7.39 6.24 8.29
C LEU A 496 -6.10 6.02 7.47
N PRO A 497 -5.62 6.98 6.66
CA PRO A 497 -4.38 6.77 5.90
C PRO A 497 -3.16 6.61 6.82
N ILE A 498 -3.14 7.24 8.00
CA ILE A 498 -2.09 7.04 9.01
C ILE A 498 -2.10 5.59 9.49
N ILE A 499 -3.25 5.08 9.92
CA ILE A 499 -3.37 3.69 10.41
C ILE A 499 -2.98 2.71 9.30
N ALA A 500 -3.45 2.92 8.07
CA ALA A 500 -3.11 2.07 6.94
C ALA A 500 -1.60 2.10 6.62
N ALA A 501 -0.98 3.29 6.53
CA ALA A 501 0.45 3.42 6.34
C ALA A 501 1.26 2.76 7.47
N MET A 502 0.89 3.01 8.72
CA MET A 502 1.60 2.45 9.88
C MET A 502 1.43 0.93 9.99
N SER A 503 0.28 0.37 9.64
CA SER A 503 0.08 -1.08 9.62
C SER A 503 0.90 -1.80 8.53
N THR A 504 1.31 -1.10 7.46
CA THR A 504 2.28 -1.64 6.47
C THR A 504 3.73 -1.41 6.88
N TYR A 505 4.03 -0.40 7.70
CA TYR A 505 5.37 0.07 8.01
C TYR A 505 5.93 -0.48 9.33
N LEU A 506 5.15 -0.38 10.42
CA LEU A 506 5.63 -0.76 11.76
C LEU A 506 6.04 -2.23 11.92
N PRO A 507 5.42 -3.21 11.24
CA PRO A 507 5.84 -4.59 11.38
C PRO A 507 7.30 -4.85 10.96
N TRP A 508 7.87 -4.00 10.10
CA TRP A 508 9.25 -4.12 9.65
C TRP A 508 10.30 -3.74 10.69
N PHE A 509 9.88 -3.16 11.82
CA PHE A 509 10.76 -2.88 12.96
C PHE A 509 10.86 -4.07 13.93
N ALA A 510 10.12 -5.15 13.69
CA ALA A 510 10.27 -6.36 14.49
C ALA A 510 11.70 -6.91 14.36
N PRO A 511 12.29 -7.41 15.46
CA PRO A 511 13.65 -7.95 15.44
C PRO A 511 13.79 -9.07 14.40
N GLY A 512 14.84 -9.02 13.59
CA GLY A 512 15.19 -10.05 12.61
C GLY A 512 16.45 -9.65 11.84
N GLY A 513 17.32 -10.61 11.57
CA GLY A 513 18.56 -10.42 10.78
C GLY A 513 18.34 -10.28 9.27
N ARG A 514 17.10 -10.23 8.82
CA ARG A 514 16.71 -10.19 7.42
C ARG A 514 17.12 -8.88 6.74
N SER A 515 17.70 -8.96 5.55
CA SER A 515 17.87 -7.80 4.67
C SER A 515 16.51 -7.27 4.25
N LEU A 516 16.25 -5.98 4.51
CA LEU A 516 15.05 -5.26 4.11
C LEU A 516 15.43 -4.26 3.01
N PHE A 517 14.47 -3.93 2.16
CA PHE A 517 14.72 -3.09 0.99
C PHE A 517 13.74 -1.93 0.91
N PHE A 518 14.21 -0.80 0.38
CA PHE A 518 13.40 0.41 0.25
C PHE A 518 12.15 0.21 -0.62
N PHE A 519 12.17 -0.66 -1.62
CA PHE A 519 11.01 -0.87 -2.49
C PHE A 519 9.77 -1.40 -1.76
N TYR A 520 9.88 -1.99 -0.56
CA TYR A 520 8.73 -2.34 0.27
C TYR A 520 7.89 -1.11 0.65
N ALA A 521 8.49 0.08 0.63
CA ALA A 521 7.79 1.33 0.92
C ALA A 521 6.74 1.73 -0.14
N ILE A 522 6.63 1.00 -1.26
CA ILE A 522 5.51 1.12 -2.22
C ILE A 522 4.14 0.94 -1.54
N LEU A 523 4.08 0.20 -0.43
CA LEU A 523 2.87 0.02 0.37
C LEU A 523 2.50 1.27 1.18
N ILE A 524 3.45 2.16 1.43
CA ILE A 524 3.28 3.35 2.29
C ILE A 524 2.87 4.56 1.45
N ILE A 525 3.49 4.74 0.27
CA ILE A 525 3.39 5.97 -0.52
C ILE A 525 1.95 6.34 -0.94
N PRO A 526 1.02 5.43 -1.30
CA PRO A 526 -0.34 5.82 -1.66
C PRO A 526 -1.09 6.51 -0.51
N PHE A 527 -0.81 6.11 0.73
CA PHE A 527 -1.42 6.70 1.92
C PHE A 527 -0.77 8.03 2.28
N THR A 528 0.55 8.15 2.18
CA THR A 528 1.26 9.39 2.52
C THR A 528 1.04 10.48 1.48
N VAL A 529 0.93 10.17 0.18
CA VAL A 529 0.51 11.17 -0.83
C VAL A 529 -0.95 11.58 -0.64
N THR A 530 -1.81 10.67 -0.17
CA THR A 530 -3.19 11.02 0.21
C THR A 530 -3.19 12.03 1.36
N LEU A 531 -2.38 11.81 2.40
CA LEU A 531 -2.23 12.76 3.51
C LEU A 531 -1.67 14.10 3.04
N LEU A 532 -0.64 14.09 2.20
CA LEU A 532 -0.04 15.32 1.64
C LEU A 532 -1.07 16.10 0.83
N ALA A 533 -1.85 15.43 -0.02
CA ALA A 533 -2.92 16.06 -0.78
C ALA A 533 -4.03 16.64 0.12
N MET A 534 -4.37 15.94 1.21
CA MET A 534 -5.34 16.44 2.21
C MET A 534 -4.80 17.65 2.97
N VAL A 535 -3.51 17.68 3.32
CA VAL A 535 -2.86 18.84 3.94
C VAL A 535 -2.87 20.03 2.99
N PHE A 536 -2.57 19.83 1.70
CA PHE A 536 -2.74 20.89 0.69
C PHE A 536 -4.19 21.36 0.61
N GLY A 537 -5.16 20.45 0.68
CA GLY A 537 -6.57 20.79 0.75
C GLY A 537 -6.94 21.68 1.96
N LEU A 538 -6.29 21.49 3.12
CA LEU A 538 -6.45 22.36 4.28
C LEU A 538 -5.89 23.77 4.04
N ILE A 539 -4.75 23.87 3.35
CA ILE A 539 -4.08 25.15 3.06
C ILE A 539 -4.87 25.95 2.02
N ILE A 540 -5.34 25.28 0.96
CA ILE A 540 -6.09 25.92 -0.12
C ILE A 540 -7.49 26.36 0.37
N GLY A 541 -8.06 25.61 1.31
CA GLY A 541 -9.40 25.88 1.83
C GLY A 541 -10.53 25.35 0.92
N PRO A 542 -11.80 25.55 1.32
CA PRO A 542 -12.95 25.17 0.51
C PRO A 542 -12.99 26.02 -0.77
N ALA A 543 -13.34 25.41 -1.89
CA ALA A 543 -13.65 26.16 -3.10
C ALA A 543 -14.82 27.12 -2.79
N GLU A 544 -14.63 28.42 -3.02
CA GLU A 544 -15.73 29.37 -3.04
C GLU A 544 -16.59 28.99 -4.24
N GLY A 545 -17.77 28.42 -3.98
CA GLY A 545 -18.75 28.18 -5.03
C GLY A 545 -19.17 29.53 -5.65
N PRO A 546 -19.57 29.56 -6.91
CA PRO A 546 -20.22 30.76 -7.47
C PRO A 546 -21.45 31.08 -6.62
N ASN A 547 -21.52 32.33 -6.12
CA ASN A 547 -22.69 32.87 -5.44
C ASN A 547 -23.94 32.74 -6.30
#